data_47ed3398c1b0303040a54aa0d58937bc
#
_entry.id   47ed3398c1b0303040a54aa0d58937bc
#
_cell.length_a   1.000
_cell.length_b   1.000
_cell.length_c   1.000
_cell.angle_alpha   90.00
_cell.angle_beta   90.00
_cell.angle_gamma   90.00
#
_symmetry.space_group_name_H-M   'P 1'
#
loop_
_entity.id
_entity.type
_entity.pdbx_description
1 polymer ?
#
loop_
_entity_poly.entity_id
_entity_poly.type
_entity_poly.pdbx_seq_one_letter_code
_entity_poly.pdbx_strand_id
1 'polypeptide(L)'
;MTPSRTPAALLPDLRRETRSSWDLLTPLALLALGVIGVAFIYSAQLSVTQGRGSGLGAWLRQEWFKQILFLGVGGCVYVAVSLIDYRFWLGVAHWFYALCLVPLFIVLIPGISGEAATRWGAQRWIPLGPFSFQPSETAKIAVLLVTAGLLVRSRIGTVRQSLGTLAKLALAAGVPMVLILLQPDLKSAIVLPPMVFSMLYVSKLSPRFFAGALGAFLLLLGAVAWDTSRYVDYMRAHGKSFSRDKGAYEESTWFRLPLHDYQRNRILSFVNPDEYDPNGIGWNQRQSLISVGSGGVSGKGWTEGTQAQLGYLPRSVAHNDFIFAVIAEEKGFLGSITVLGLFGVVLFNGIRIAGSARDRLGAVIAIGVTALFSVHVFVNIAMTIGLVPITGIPLPFISYGGTFVVSCCLLQGLVQSVWRFRKDFA
;
A
#
# COMPACT_ATOMS: atom_id res chain seq x y z
N MET A 1 -65.17 -0.32 -43.66
CA MET A 1 -64.32 0.81 -43.35
C MET A 1 -63.86 0.73 -41.89
N THR A 2 -62.69 0.16 -41.61
CA THR A 2 -62.09 0.08 -40.29
C THR A 2 -61.07 1.18 -40.18
N PRO A 3 -61.04 1.99 -39.11
CA PRO A 3 -60.06 3.06 -38.98
C PRO A 3 -58.70 2.49 -38.60
N SER A 4 -57.70 2.86 -39.39
CA SER A 4 -56.31 2.58 -39.16
C SER A 4 -55.82 3.18 -37.83
N ARG A 5 -55.42 2.30 -36.85
CA ARG A 5 -54.70 2.73 -35.65
C ARG A 5 -53.25 3.09 -36.05
N THR A 6 -52.95 4.35 -35.94
CA THR A 6 -51.59 4.91 -36.03
C THR A 6 -50.70 4.32 -34.93
N PRO A 7 -49.48 3.83 -35.21
CA PRO A 7 -48.56 3.35 -34.21
C PRO A 7 -47.72 4.55 -33.62
N ALA A 8 -48.36 5.31 -32.76
CA ALA A 8 -47.70 6.44 -32.07
C ALA A 8 -47.31 6.13 -30.63
N ALA A 9 -46.93 4.89 -30.35
CA ALA A 9 -46.58 4.48 -28.96
C ALA A 9 -45.34 3.55 -28.89
N LEU A 10 -44.33 3.81 -29.72
CA LEU A 10 -43.07 3.06 -29.71
C LEU A 10 -41.87 3.98 -29.87
N LEU A 11 -41.92 5.17 -29.27
CA LEU A 11 -40.69 5.86 -28.93
C LEU A 11 -40.40 5.52 -27.47
N PRO A 12 -39.40 4.65 -27.16
CA PRO A 12 -38.94 4.51 -25.81
C PRO A 12 -38.46 5.88 -25.36
N ASP A 13 -38.82 6.21 -24.14
CA ASP A 13 -38.45 7.43 -23.43
C ASP A 13 -36.91 7.52 -23.33
N LEU A 14 -36.28 8.02 -24.40
CA LEU A 14 -34.82 8.19 -24.54
C LEU A 14 -34.25 9.27 -23.60
N ARG A 15 -35.05 9.79 -22.66
CA ARG A 15 -34.68 10.81 -21.69
C ARG A 15 -34.72 10.38 -20.24
N ARG A 16 -34.59 9.11 -19.90
CA ARG A 16 -34.02 8.77 -18.62
C ARG A 16 -32.52 8.79 -18.76
N GLU A 17 -31.94 9.97 -18.80
CA GLU A 17 -30.57 10.20 -18.31
C GLU A 17 -30.51 9.57 -16.93
N THR A 18 -30.04 8.34 -16.86
CA THR A 18 -29.68 7.70 -15.58
C THR A 18 -28.51 8.51 -15.07
N ARG A 19 -28.82 9.55 -14.25
CA ARG A 19 -27.81 10.31 -13.52
C ARG A 19 -26.85 9.30 -12.91
N SER A 20 -25.64 9.29 -13.42
CA SER A 20 -24.50 8.57 -12.87
C SER A 20 -24.41 8.94 -11.38
N SER A 21 -24.94 8.10 -10.51
CA SER A 21 -24.94 8.36 -9.08
C SER A 21 -23.56 8.15 -8.54
N TRP A 22 -22.99 9.17 -7.89
CA TRP A 22 -21.78 9.02 -7.10
C TRP A 22 -22.01 8.03 -5.96
N ASP A 23 -21.04 7.16 -5.71
CA ASP A 23 -20.96 6.48 -4.44
C ASP A 23 -20.43 7.49 -3.42
N LEU A 24 -21.23 7.81 -2.40
CA LEU A 24 -20.84 8.78 -1.38
C LEU A 24 -20.19 8.11 -0.16
N LEU A 25 -20.40 6.80 -0.01
CA LEU A 25 -19.93 6.07 1.16
C LEU A 25 -18.40 6.03 1.23
N THR A 26 -17.76 5.69 0.10
CA THR A 26 -16.30 5.65 0.03
C THR A 26 -15.67 7.03 0.25
N PRO A 27 -16.00 8.11 -0.50
CA PRO A 27 -15.36 9.40 -0.30
C PRO A 27 -15.55 9.98 1.09
N LEU A 28 -16.70 9.76 1.75
CA LEU A 28 -16.90 10.17 3.14
C LEU A 28 -15.98 9.41 4.10
N ALA A 29 -15.83 8.09 3.92
CA ALA A 29 -14.90 7.30 4.71
C ALA A 29 -13.43 7.73 4.48
N LEU A 30 -13.04 8.00 3.23
CA LEU A 30 -11.71 8.51 2.89
C LEU A 30 -11.43 9.88 3.50
N LEU A 31 -12.40 10.78 3.48
CA LEU A 31 -12.30 12.08 4.13
C LEU A 31 -12.09 11.93 5.63
N ALA A 32 -12.90 11.08 6.29
CA ALA A 32 -12.76 10.80 7.71
C ALA A 32 -11.38 10.23 8.06
N LEU A 33 -10.88 9.24 7.28
CA LEU A 33 -9.52 8.70 7.44
C LEU A 33 -8.45 9.77 7.24
N GLY A 34 -8.59 10.64 6.25
CA GLY A 34 -7.66 11.75 6.00
C GLY A 34 -7.63 12.77 7.15
N VAL A 35 -8.79 13.13 7.70
CA VAL A 35 -8.89 14.03 8.87
C VAL A 35 -8.23 13.39 10.09
N ILE A 36 -8.51 12.12 10.37
CA ILE A 36 -7.85 11.36 11.43
C ILE A 36 -6.33 11.35 11.19
N GLY A 37 -5.87 11.05 9.98
CA GLY A 37 -4.46 11.03 9.64
C GLY A 37 -3.77 12.37 9.95
N VAL A 38 -4.32 13.49 9.49
CA VAL A 38 -3.78 14.82 9.76
C VAL A 38 -3.73 15.11 11.25
N ALA A 39 -4.80 14.80 12.00
CA ALA A 39 -4.87 15.04 13.45
C ALA A 39 -3.80 14.25 14.22
N PHE A 40 -3.55 12.97 13.85
CA PHE A 40 -2.56 12.14 14.53
C PHE A 40 -1.13 12.35 14.04
N ILE A 41 -0.91 12.78 12.78
CA ILE A 41 0.39 13.28 12.33
C ILE A 41 0.76 14.55 13.12
N TYR A 42 -0.20 15.46 13.35
CA TYR A 42 0.01 16.64 14.18
C TYR A 42 0.40 16.24 15.61
N SER A 43 -0.35 15.33 16.24
CA SER A 43 -0.07 14.84 17.59
C SER A 43 1.33 14.20 17.69
N ALA A 44 1.67 13.30 16.77
CA ALA A 44 2.97 12.61 16.74
C ALA A 44 4.16 13.57 16.59
N GLN A 45 3.94 14.80 16.10
CA GLN A 45 4.98 15.82 15.88
C GLN A 45 4.97 16.96 16.88
N LEU A 46 4.04 16.99 17.82
CA LEU A 46 3.83 18.13 18.71
C LEU A 46 5.11 18.51 19.49
N SER A 47 5.84 17.53 19.98
CA SER A 47 7.10 17.74 20.70
C SER A 47 8.22 18.37 19.85
N VAL A 48 8.12 18.27 18.51
CA VAL A 48 9.08 18.88 17.55
C VAL A 48 8.68 20.31 17.19
N THR A 49 7.38 20.61 17.25
CA THR A 49 6.86 21.92 16.84
C THR A 49 6.95 22.96 17.94
N GLN A 50 7.05 22.54 19.21
CA GLN A 50 7.33 23.42 20.33
C GLN A 50 8.75 24.01 20.20
N GLY A 51 8.85 25.22 19.64
CA GLY A 51 10.11 25.94 19.44
C GLY A 51 10.41 26.36 17.99
N ARG A 52 9.59 25.99 17.02
CA ARG A 52 9.68 26.50 15.65
C ARG A 52 8.78 27.73 15.51
N GLY A 53 9.36 28.87 15.09
CA GLY A 53 8.70 30.16 14.97
C GLY A 53 7.32 30.13 14.28
N SER A 54 6.47 31.10 14.60
CA SER A 54 5.15 31.29 14.00
C SER A 54 5.28 32.01 12.66
N GLY A 55 4.77 31.41 11.59
CA GLY A 55 4.73 32.01 10.25
C GLY A 55 4.43 30.98 9.17
N LEU A 56 3.93 31.43 8.00
CA LEU A 56 3.58 30.54 6.88
C LEU A 56 4.74 29.65 6.47
N GLY A 57 5.97 30.18 6.47
CA GLY A 57 7.17 29.41 6.14
C GLY A 57 7.52 28.31 7.15
N ALA A 58 7.17 28.49 8.43
CA ALA A 58 7.33 27.46 9.45
C ALA A 58 6.26 26.36 9.29
N TRP A 59 5.02 26.71 8.94
CA TRP A 59 3.95 25.76 8.69
C TRP A 59 4.20 24.89 7.45
N LEU A 60 4.68 25.47 6.35
CA LEU A 60 5.04 24.75 5.13
C LEU A 60 6.13 23.68 5.35
N ARG A 61 6.91 23.78 6.43
CA ARG A 61 7.89 22.78 6.81
C ARG A 61 7.32 21.64 7.65
N GLN A 62 6.09 21.79 8.18
CA GLN A 62 5.45 20.80 9.03
C GLN A 62 4.77 19.72 8.21
N GLU A 63 4.92 18.46 8.62
CA GLU A 63 4.44 17.31 7.83
C GLU A 63 2.92 17.20 7.84
N TRP A 64 2.25 17.56 8.96
CA TRP A 64 0.79 17.60 8.99
C TRP A 64 0.21 18.61 7.99
N PHE A 65 0.87 19.76 7.82
CA PHE A 65 0.42 20.77 6.85
C PHE A 65 0.66 20.30 5.41
N LYS A 66 1.82 19.68 5.14
CA LYS A 66 2.09 19.04 3.85
C LYS A 66 1.09 17.93 3.55
N GLN A 67 0.66 17.17 4.57
CA GLN A 67 -0.34 16.13 4.41
C GLN A 67 -1.70 16.70 3.97
N ILE A 68 -2.13 17.85 4.51
CA ILE A 68 -3.33 18.56 4.05
C ILE A 68 -3.20 18.92 2.56
N LEU A 69 -2.06 19.46 2.14
CA LEU A 69 -1.82 19.78 0.73
C LEU A 69 -1.86 18.54 -0.16
N PHE A 70 -1.25 17.44 0.28
CA PHE A 70 -1.27 16.17 -0.47
C PHE A 70 -2.67 15.56 -0.54
N LEU A 71 -3.47 15.66 0.52
CA LEU A 71 -4.87 15.25 0.51
C LEU A 71 -5.71 16.13 -0.42
N GLY A 72 -5.44 17.44 -0.47
CA GLY A 72 -6.09 18.36 -1.40
C GLY A 72 -5.79 18.02 -2.86
N VAL A 73 -4.50 17.86 -3.20
CA VAL A 73 -4.07 17.42 -4.54
C VAL A 73 -4.62 16.04 -4.86
N GLY A 74 -4.54 15.09 -3.91
CA GLY A 74 -5.10 13.76 -4.05
C GLY A 74 -6.61 13.77 -4.28
N GLY A 75 -7.35 14.63 -3.58
CA GLY A 75 -8.79 14.83 -3.77
C GLY A 75 -9.12 15.33 -5.18
N CYS A 76 -8.35 16.29 -5.71
CA CYS A 76 -8.48 16.72 -7.09
C CYS A 76 -8.22 15.58 -8.09
N VAL A 77 -7.18 14.77 -7.86
CA VAL A 77 -6.85 13.59 -8.67
C VAL A 77 -7.98 12.55 -8.58
N TYR A 78 -8.49 12.27 -7.38
CA TYR A 78 -9.63 11.36 -7.17
C TYR A 78 -10.85 11.80 -8.01
N VAL A 79 -11.22 13.07 -7.93
CA VAL A 79 -12.34 13.61 -8.70
C VAL A 79 -12.05 13.52 -10.21
N ALA A 80 -10.90 13.97 -10.67
CA ALA A 80 -10.53 13.94 -12.09
C ALA A 80 -10.59 12.51 -12.66
N VAL A 81 -9.99 11.54 -11.96
CA VAL A 81 -9.99 10.13 -12.39
C VAL A 81 -11.39 9.53 -12.36
N SER A 82 -12.22 9.88 -11.38
CA SER A 82 -13.60 9.40 -11.26
C SER A 82 -14.52 9.92 -12.36
N LEU A 83 -14.18 11.06 -12.99
CA LEU A 83 -14.90 11.65 -14.12
C LEU A 83 -14.56 10.99 -15.47
N ILE A 84 -13.42 10.32 -15.55
CA ILE A 84 -12.94 9.65 -16.75
C ILE A 84 -13.41 8.19 -16.71
N ASP A 85 -13.92 7.65 -17.82
CA ASP A 85 -14.28 6.23 -17.91
C ASP A 85 -13.05 5.36 -17.68
N TYR A 86 -13.17 4.37 -16.76
CA TYR A 86 -12.08 3.44 -16.43
C TYR A 86 -11.56 2.68 -17.65
N ARG A 87 -12.34 2.55 -18.74
CA ARG A 87 -11.92 1.91 -19.99
C ARG A 87 -10.87 2.71 -20.75
N PHE A 88 -10.87 4.04 -20.60
CA PHE A 88 -9.83 4.91 -21.17
C PHE A 88 -8.44 4.49 -20.68
N TRP A 89 -8.32 4.15 -19.39
CA TRP A 89 -7.06 3.76 -18.80
C TRP A 89 -6.50 2.45 -19.39
N LEU A 90 -7.36 1.56 -19.89
CA LEU A 90 -6.93 0.36 -20.62
C LEU A 90 -6.22 0.69 -21.94
N GLY A 91 -6.67 1.73 -22.63
CA GLY A 91 -6.05 2.19 -23.88
C GLY A 91 -4.62 2.71 -23.69
N VAL A 92 -4.38 3.38 -22.56
CA VAL A 92 -3.07 3.99 -22.26
C VAL A 92 -2.21 3.14 -21.30
N ALA A 93 -2.71 2.01 -20.80
CA ALA A 93 -2.06 1.22 -19.76
C ALA A 93 -0.62 0.81 -20.09
N HIS A 94 -0.34 0.39 -21.32
CA HIS A 94 1.01 -0.04 -21.73
C HIS A 94 1.97 1.14 -21.87
N TRP A 95 1.52 2.30 -22.33
CA TRP A 95 2.34 3.52 -22.37
C TRP A 95 2.61 4.04 -20.96
N PHE A 96 1.60 4.04 -20.11
CA PHE A 96 1.75 4.40 -18.70
C PHE A 96 2.70 3.46 -17.98
N TYR A 97 2.64 2.16 -18.26
CA TYR A 97 3.55 1.17 -17.72
C TYR A 97 5.00 1.42 -18.15
N ALA A 98 5.23 1.63 -19.45
CA ALA A 98 6.57 1.95 -19.97
C ALA A 98 7.12 3.24 -19.34
N LEU A 99 6.27 4.27 -19.20
CA LEU A 99 6.63 5.52 -18.55
C LEU A 99 6.99 5.32 -17.06
N CYS A 100 6.28 4.45 -16.34
CA CYS A 100 6.56 4.16 -14.93
C CYS A 100 7.85 3.35 -14.72
N LEU A 101 8.29 2.56 -15.69
CA LEU A 101 9.56 1.85 -15.60
C LEU A 101 10.76 2.79 -15.65
N VAL A 102 10.68 3.90 -16.39
CA VAL A 102 11.77 4.86 -16.54
C VAL A 102 12.25 5.39 -15.18
N PRO A 103 11.42 5.99 -14.31
CA PRO A 103 11.87 6.46 -13.00
C PRO A 103 12.30 5.33 -12.06
N LEU A 104 11.79 4.10 -12.22
CA LEU A 104 12.30 2.94 -11.47
C LEU A 104 13.76 2.62 -11.85
N PHE A 105 14.11 2.74 -13.13
CA PHE A 105 15.51 2.60 -13.57
C PHE A 105 16.38 3.79 -13.15
N ILE A 106 15.87 5.01 -13.29
CA ILE A 106 16.60 6.23 -12.95
C ILE A 106 17.04 6.23 -11.48
N VAL A 107 16.17 5.80 -10.57
CA VAL A 107 16.49 5.74 -9.13
C VAL A 107 17.63 4.77 -8.81
N LEU A 108 17.86 3.75 -9.64
CA LEU A 108 18.98 2.81 -9.45
C LEU A 108 20.35 3.43 -9.80
N ILE A 109 20.38 4.56 -10.51
CA ILE A 109 21.62 5.25 -10.86
C ILE A 109 22.18 5.93 -9.60
N PRO A 110 23.45 5.62 -9.19
CA PRO A 110 24.08 6.25 -8.04
C PRO A 110 24.08 7.78 -8.14
N GLY A 111 23.75 8.45 -7.03
CA GLY A 111 23.77 9.91 -6.95
C GLY A 111 22.44 10.63 -7.26
N ILE A 112 21.48 9.99 -7.93
CA ILE A 112 20.19 10.64 -8.28
C ILE A 112 19.27 10.79 -7.06
N SER A 113 19.31 9.85 -6.12
CA SER A 113 18.45 9.87 -4.92
C SER A 113 18.88 10.86 -3.83
N GLY A 114 19.94 11.65 -4.05
CA GLY A 114 20.43 12.67 -3.13
C GLY A 114 21.00 12.13 -1.81
N GLU A 115 21.39 13.05 -0.90
CA GLU A 115 21.98 12.71 0.41
C GLU A 115 21.06 11.90 1.33
N ALA A 116 19.74 12.01 1.14
CA ALA A 116 18.76 11.22 1.92
C ALA A 116 18.88 9.72 1.64
N ALA A 117 19.30 9.33 0.44
CA ALA A 117 19.52 7.93 0.07
C ALA A 117 20.75 7.33 0.76
N THR A 118 21.80 8.12 0.94
CA THR A 118 23.04 7.69 1.60
C THR A 118 22.85 7.49 3.11
N ARG A 119 22.02 8.32 3.75
CA ARG A 119 21.71 8.20 5.19
C ARG A 119 20.96 6.93 5.57
N TRP A 120 20.08 6.40 4.68
CA TRP A 120 19.22 5.26 4.96
C TRP A 120 19.58 4.00 4.16
N GLY A 121 20.64 4.05 3.34
CA GLY A 121 21.11 2.91 2.54
C GLY A 121 20.14 2.43 1.46
N ALA A 122 19.16 3.26 1.07
CA ALA A 122 18.14 2.87 0.11
C ALA A 122 17.79 4.00 -0.86
N GLN A 123 18.07 3.77 -2.14
CA GLN A 123 17.76 4.68 -3.24
C GLN A 123 16.33 4.45 -3.71
N ARG A 124 15.34 5.18 -3.15
CA ARG A 124 13.91 4.96 -3.41
C ARG A 124 13.17 6.20 -3.84
N TRP A 125 13.78 7.37 -3.69
CA TRP A 125 13.15 8.65 -3.84
C TRP A 125 13.86 9.51 -4.87
N ILE A 126 13.10 10.19 -5.72
CA ILE A 126 13.58 11.22 -6.61
C ILE A 126 13.25 12.57 -5.97
N PRO A 127 14.24 13.39 -5.56
CA PRO A 127 13.98 14.72 -5.02
C PRO A 127 13.46 15.64 -6.14
N LEU A 128 12.29 16.23 -5.94
CA LEU A 128 11.68 17.21 -6.82
C LEU A 128 11.49 18.53 -6.06
N GLY A 129 12.58 19.17 -5.71
CA GLY A 129 12.59 20.39 -4.90
C GLY A 129 12.05 20.15 -3.48
N PRO A 130 10.92 20.80 -3.06
CA PRO A 130 10.38 20.64 -1.72
C PRO A 130 9.66 19.29 -1.51
N PHE A 131 9.46 18.51 -2.56
CA PHE A 131 8.77 17.22 -2.55
C PHE A 131 9.71 16.09 -2.98
N SER A 132 9.38 14.86 -2.61
CA SER A 132 10.06 13.67 -3.10
C SER A 132 9.04 12.73 -3.76
N PHE A 133 9.42 12.22 -4.91
CA PHE A 133 8.62 11.28 -5.69
C PHE A 133 9.14 9.87 -5.48
N GLN A 134 8.23 8.94 -5.17
CA GLN A 134 8.55 7.52 -5.04
C GLN A 134 8.04 6.75 -6.26
N PRO A 135 8.90 6.29 -7.16
CA PRO A 135 8.50 5.60 -8.39
C PRO A 135 7.72 4.30 -8.17
N SER A 136 8.00 3.58 -7.08
CA SER A 136 7.30 2.33 -6.76
C SER A 136 5.79 2.54 -6.53
N GLU A 137 5.36 3.74 -6.11
CA GLU A 137 3.93 4.05 -5.93
C GLU A 137 3.17 4.09 -7.27
N THR A 138 3.75 4.75 -8.27
CA THR A 138 3.16 4.80 -9.62
C THR A 138 3.27 3.46 -10.34
N ALA A 139 4.32 2.69 -10.08
CA ALA A 139 4.51 1.35 -10.63
C ALA A 139 3.40 0.37 -10.20
N LYS A 140 2.90 0.46 -8.96
CA LYS A 140 1.76 -0.36 -8.48
C LYS A 140 0.51 -0.11 -9.32
N ILE A 141 0.23 1.15 -9.66
CA ILE A 141 -0.89 1.52 -10.52
C ILE A 141 -0.70 0.98 -11.94
N ALA A 142 0.51 1.09 -12.47
CA ALA A 142 0.83 0.60 -13.80
C ALA A 142 0.67 -0.92 -13.91
N VAL A 143 1.17 -1.66 -12.91
CA VAL A 143 0.99 -3.13 -12.81
C VAL A 143 -0.49 -3.50 -12.72
N LEU A 144 -1.28 -2.78 -11.92
CA LEU A 144 -2.73 -3.00 -11.81
C LEU A 144 -3.40 -2.88 -13.19
N LEU A 145 -3.16 -1.78 -13.91
CA LEU A 145 -3.80 -1.49 -15.20
C LEU A 145 -3.39 -2.47 -16.30
N VAL A 146 -2.09 -2.78 -16.40
CA VAL A 146 -1.60 -3.76 -17.39
C VAL A 146 -2.10 -5.17 -17.06
N THR A 147 -2.10 -5.56 -15.78
CA THR A 147 -2.66 -6.84 -15.34
C THR A 147 -4.14 -6.93 -15.71
N ALA A 148 -4.94 -5.90 -15.41
CA ALA A 148 -6.35 -5.87 -15.77
C ALA A 148 -6.54 -6.00 -17.30
N GLY A 149 -5.74 -5.28 -18.08
CA GLY A 149 -5.77 -5.34 -19.54
C GLY A 149 -5.43 -6.72 -20.11
N LEU A 150 -4.40 -7.38 -19.58
CA LEU A 150 -4.02 -8.73 -19.98
C LEU A 150 -5.10 -9.75 -19.62
N LEU A 151 -5.69 -9.66 -18.42
CA LEU A 151 -6.73 -10.58 -17.95
C LEU A 151 -8.02 -10.47 -18.77
N VAL A 152 -8.41 -9.27 -19.17
CA VAL A 152 -9.63 -9.06 -19.96
C VAL A 152 -9.47 -9.55 -21.39
N ARG A 153 -8.29 -9.37 -21.99
CA ARG A 153 -8.00 -9.80 -23.36
C ARG A 153 -7.68 -11.30 -23.49
N SER A 154 -7.53 -12.01 -22.37
CA SER A 154 -7.12 -13.41 -22.35
C SER A 154 -8.26 -14.32 -21.96
N ARG A 155 -8.26 -15.54 -22.54
CA ARG A 155 -9.11 -16.66 -22.08
C ARG A 155 -8.42 -17.30 -20.89
N ILE A 156 -9.08 -17.30 -19.74
CA ILE A 156 -8.57 -17.88 -18.49
C ILE A 156 -9.42 -19.07 -18.12
N GLY A 157 -8.77 -20.16 -17.71
CA GLY A 157 -9.42 -21.41 -17.34
C GLY A 157 -8.47 -22.32 -16.57
N THR A 158 -8.12 -23.47 -17.12
CA THR A 158 -7.12 -24.36 -16.53
C THR A 158 -5.73 -23.72 -16.56
N VAL A 159 -4.83 -24.14 -15.65
CA VAL A 159 -3.44 -23.64 -15.59
C VAL A 159 -2.74 -23.80 -16.95
N ARG A 160 -2.90 -24.97 -17.59
CA ARG A 160 -2.27 -25.26 -18.88
C ARG A 160 -2.77 -24.33 -20.00
N GLN A 161 -4.07 -24.05 -20.05
CA GLN A 161 -4.65 -23.12 -21.04
C GLN A 161 -4.25 -21.68 -20.80
N SER A 162 -4.00 -21.32 -19.53
CA SER A 162 -3.65 -19.95 -19.11
C SER A 162 -2.14 -19.69 -19.06
N LEU A 163 -1.28 -20.69 -19.37
CA LEU A 163 0.16 -20.59 -19.16
C LEU A 163 0.79 -19.39 -19.88
N GLY A 164 0.40 -19.11 -21.12
CA GLY A 164 0.90 -17.96 -21.87
C GLY A 164 0.46 -16.62 -21.24
N THR A 165 -0.75 -16.56 -20.67
CA THR A 165 -1.22 -15.37 -19.95
C THR A 165 -0.50 -15.23 -18.63
N LEU A 166 -0.31 -16.32 -17.89
CA LEU A 166 0.45 -16.33 -16.63
C LEU A 166 1.90 -15.87 -16.83
N ALA A 167 2.55 -16.32 -17.92
CA ALA A 167 3.90 -15.87 -18.28
C ALA A 167 3.94 -14.36 -18.55
N LYS A 168 2.97 -13.82 -19.31
CA LYS A 168 2.87 -12.36 -19.55
C LYS A 168 2.62 -11.57 -18.26
N LEU A 169 1.78 -12.09 -17.37
CA LEU A 169 1.51 -11.48 -16.07
C LEU A 169 2.73 -11.54 -15.15
N ALA A 170 3.42 -12.67 -15.12
CA ALA A 170 4.67 -12.82 -14.37
C ALA A 170 5.73 -11.84 -14.86
N LEU A 171 5.83 -11.58 -16.17
CA LEU A 171 6.72 -10.56 -16.72
C LEU A 171 6.25 -9.14 -16.35
N ALA A 172 4.96 -8.85 -16.56
CA ALA A 172 4.40 -7.51 -16.30
C ALA A 172 4.43 -7.09 -14.83
N ALA A 173 4.27 -8.02 -13.89
CA ALA A 173 4.40 -7.76 -12.46
C ALA A 173 5.82 -8.01 -11.95
N GLY A 174 6.54 -8.98 -12.50
CA GLY A 174 7.87 -9.38 -12.06
C GLY A 174 8.94 -8.34 -12.39
N VAL A 175 8.91 -7.72 -13.57
CA VAL A 175 9.90 -6.69 -13.94
C VAL A 175 9.87 -5.51 -12.97
N PRO A 176 8.73 -4.84 -12.70
CA PRO A 176 8.71 -3.78 -11.68
C PRO A 176 9.06 -4.29 -10.29
N MET A 177 8.62 -5.49 -9.91
CA MET A 177 8.91 -6.09 -8.61
C MET A 177 10.41 -6.29 -8.41
N VAL A 178 11.13 -6.81 -9.40
CA VAL A 178 12.60 -6.99 -9.35
C VAL A 178 13.29 -5.62 -9.25
N LEU A 179 12.89 -4.63 -10.05
CA LEU A 179 13.45 -3.28 -9.98
C LEU A 179 13.23 -2.65 -8.60
N ILE A 180 12.05 -2.83 -8.00
CA ILE A 180 11.72 -2.35 -6.64
C ILE A 180 12.57 -3.08 -5.59
N LEU A 181 12.79 -4.39 -5.73
CA LEU A 181 13.65 -5.16 -4.83
C LEU A 181 15.13 -4.73 -4.91
N LEU A 182 15.61 -4.39 -6.11
CA LEU A 182 16.95 -3.83 -6.32
C LEU A 182 17.14 -2.44 -5.66
N GLN A 183 16.03 -1.72 -5.37
CA GLN A 183 16.01 -0.46 -4.62
C GLN A 183 15.92 -0.65 -3.09
N PRO A 184 16.22 -1.80 -2.53
CA PRO A 184 15.83 -2.39 -1.23
C PRO A 184 14.46 -1.94 -0.68
N ASP A 185 13.42 -1.89 -1.54
CA ASP A 185 12.06 -1.48 -1.16
C ASP A 185 11.11 -2.69 -1.05
N LEU A 186 11.39 -3.55 -0.07
CA LEU A 186 10.59 -4.75 0.17
C LEU A 186 9.10 -4.44 0.41
N LYS A 187 8.80 -3.31 1.08
CA LYS A 187 7.44 -2.90 1.41
C LYS A 187 6.56 -2.69 0.17
N SER A 188 7.09 -2.07 -0.87
CA SER A 188 6.37 -1.85 -2.12
C SER A 188 6.28 -3.12 -2.97
N ALA A 189 7.29 -4.00 -2.91
CA ALA A 189 7.30 -5.26 -3.64
C ALA A 189 6.28 -6.27 -3.10
N ILE A 190 6.13 -6.41 -1.77
CA ILE A 190 5.28 -7.42 -1.13
C ILE A 190 3.77 -7.23 -1.39
N VAL A 191 3.36 -6.04 -1.79
CA VAL A 191 1.96 -5.70 -2.07
C VAL A 191 1.50 -6.16 -3.47
N LEU A 192 2.44 -6.31 -4.42
CA LEU A 192 2.12 -6.67 -5.82
C LEU A 192 1.55 -8.09 -5.97
N PRO A 193 2.14 -9.15 -5.39
CA PRO A 193 1.63 -10.52 -5.57
C PRO A 193 0.19 -10.70 -5.08
N PRO A 194 -0.22 -10.28 -3.87
CA PRO A 194 -1.60 -10.43 -3.42
C PRO A 194 -2.60 -9.67 -4.31
N MET A 195 -2.23 -8.48 -4.81
CA MET A 195 -3.03 -7.73 -5.76
C MET A 195 -3.27 -8.54 -7.04
N VAL A 196 -2.20 -9.05 -7.67
CA VAL A 196 -2.28 -9.83 -8.91
C VAL A 196 -3.05 -11.15 -8.69
N PHE A 197 -2.81 -11.83 -7.58
CA PHE A 197 -3.53 -13.08 -7.25
C PHE A 197 -5.04 -12.85 -7.06
N SER A 198 -5.44 -11.76 -6.42
CA SER A 198 -6.85 -11.41 -6.26
C SER A 198 -7.53 -11.14 -7.61
N MET A 199 -6.82 -10.45 -8.52
CA MET A 199 -7.29 -10.20 -9.88
C MET A 199 -7.39 -11.50 -10.69
N LEU A 200 -6.45 -12.43 -10.54
CA LEU A 200 -6.49 -13.78 -11.15
C LEU A 200 -7.66 -14.60 -10.61
N TYR A 201 -7.93 -14.53 -9.31
CA TYR A 201 -9.03 -15.24 -8.67
C TYR A 201 -10.40 -14.83 -9.24
N VAL A 202 -10.66 -13.53 -9.30
CA VAL A 202 -11.89 -12.97 -9.90
C VAL A 202 -11.97 -13.27 -11.40
N SER A 203 -10.83 -13.44 -12.05
CA SER A 203 -10.74 -13.85 -13.44
C SER A 203 -11.02 -15.34 -13.68
N LYS A 204 -11.41 -16.09 -12.63
CA LYS A 204 -11.78 -17.52 -12.67
C LYS A 204 -10.64 -18.47 -13.09
N LEU A 205 -9.39 -18.16 -12.70
CA LEU A 205 -8.30 -19.12 -12.83
C LEU A 205 -8.55 -20.34 -11.93
N SER A 206 -8.11 -21.50 -12.39
CA SER A 206 -8.30 -22.78 -11.68
C SER A 206 -7.80 -22.71 -10.22
N PRO A 207 -8.59 -23.18 -9.21
CA PRO A 207 -8.18 -23.21 -7.80
C PRO A 207 -6.86 -23.98 -7.54
N ARG A 208 -6.53 -24.92 -8.42
CA ARG A 208 -5.26 -25.68 -8.35
C ARG A 208 -4.03 -24.79 -8.44
N PHE A 209 -4.13 -23.67 -9.17
CA PHE A 209 -3.06 -22.67 -9.22
C PHE A 209 -2.81 -22.04 -7.84
N PHE A 210 -3.88 -21.63 -7.16
CA PHE A 210 -3.78 -20.99 -5.83
C PHE A 210 -3.28 -21.98 -4.77
N ALA A 211 -3.70 -23.24 -4.83
CA ALA A 211 -3.19 -24.30 -3.96
C ALA A 211 -1.67 -24.53 -4.19
N GLY A 212 -1.24 -24.57 -5.46
CA GLY A 212 0.18 -24.68 -5.80
C GLY A 212 0.98 -23.44 -5.36
N ALA A 213 0.44 -22.24 -5.56
CA ALA A 213 1.06 -20.99 -5.12
C ALA A 213 1.18 -20.93 -3.59
N LEU A 214 0.17 -21.37 -2.85
CA LEU A 214 0.23 -21.48 -1.39
C LEU A 214 1.29 -22.48 -0.95
N GLY A 215 1.36 -23.64 -1.59
CA GLY A 215 2.41 -24.64 -1.33
C GLY A 215 3.81 -24.09 -1.58
N ALA A 216 4.02 -23.40 -2.72
CA ALA A 216 5.29 -22.73 -3.02
C ALA A 216 5.63 -21.63 -2.01
N PHE A 217 4.65 -20.86 -1.54
CA PHE A 217 4.84 -19.85 -0.52
C PHE A 217 5.24 -20.44 0.83
N LEU A 218 4.59 -21.54 1.25
CA LEU A 218 4.96 -22.25 2.49
C LEU A 218 6.37 -22.85 2.40
N LEU A 219 6.75 -23.41 1.26
CA LEU A 219 8.12 -23.90 1.02
C LEU A 219 9.14 -22.76 1.08
N LEU A 220 8.82 -21.60 0.51
CA LEU A 220 9.65 -20.39 0.59
C LEU A 220 9.81 -19.92 2.05
N LEU A 221 8.73 -19.90 2.83
CA LEU A 221 8.80 -19.55 4.26
C LEU A 221 9.70 -20.55 5.03
N GLY A 222 9.56 -21.84 4.75
CA GLY A 222 10.43 -22.85 5.34
C GLY A 222 11.91 -22.67 4.96
N ALA A 223 12.18 -22.34 3.69
CA ALA A 223 13.54 -22.07 3.23
C ALA A 223 14.12 -20.80 3.87
N VAL A 224 13.32 -19.75 4.04
CA VAL A 224 13.73 -18.51 4.72
C VAL A 224 14.01 -18.78 6.20
N ALA A 225 13.17 -19.56 6.88
CA ALA A 225 13.38 -19.94 8.29
C ALA A 225 14.66 -20.76 8.45
N TRP A 226 14.91 -21.72 7.56
CA TRP A 226 16.12 -22.52 7.56
C TRP A 226 17.38 -21.68 7.29
N ASP A 227 17.37 -20.79 6.29
CA ASP A 227 18.50 -19.90 6.00
C ASP A 227 18.77 -18.91 7.16
N THR A 228 17.69 -18.42 7.80
CA THR A 228 17.81 -17.54 8.99
C THR A 228 18.41 -18.29 10.19
N SER A 229 18.05 -19.55 10.41
CA SER A 229 18.67 -20.36 11.49
C SER A 229 20.16 -20.57 11.25
N ARG A 230 20.56 -20.87 10.01
CA ARG A 230 21.99 -20.98 9.64
C ARG A 230 22.75 -19.67 9.82
N TYR A 231 22.10 -18.54 9.53
CA TYR A 231 22.67 -17.22 9.79
C TYR A 231 22.95 -17.01 11.29
N VAL A 232 22.01 -17.39 12.16
CA VAL A 232 22.20 -17.32 13.63
C VAL A 232 23.37 -18.18 14.08
N ASP A 233 23.43 -19.43 13.61
CA ASP A 233 24.50 -20.36 13.96
C ASP A 233 25.88 -19.82 13.52
N TYR A 234 25.94 -19.25 12.31
CA TYR A 234 27.18 -18.63 11.78
C TYR A 234 27.64 -17.45 12.65
N MET A 235 26.72 -16.51 12.97
CA MET A 235 27.05 -15.34 13.78
C MET A 235 27.53 -15.70 15.17
N ARG A 236 26.89 -16.71 15.83
CA ARG A 236 27.29 -17.22 17.14
C ARG A 236 28.64 -17.93 17.08
N ALA A 237 28.86 -18.80 16.11
CA ALA A 237 30.11 -19.55 15.96
C ALA A 237 31.34 -18.64 15.76
N HIS A 238 31.15 -17.47 15.11
CA HIS A 238 32.23 -16.52 14.85
C HIS A 238 32.28 -15.34 15.82
N GLY A 239 31.46 -15.34 16.89
CA GLY A 239 31.41 -14.28 17.89
C GLY A 239 31.01 -12.89 17.29
N LYS A 240 30.26 -12.88 16.18
CA LYS A 240 29.86 -11.67 15.50
C LYS A 240 28.54 -11.11 16.06
N SER A 241 28.42 -9.79 16.05
CA SER A 241 27.22 -9.09 16.53
C SER A 241 26.24 -8.86 15.39
N PHE A 242 24.97 -9.22 15.58
CA PHE A 242 23.87 -9.03 14.62
C PHE A 242 23.66 -7.56 14.21
N SER A 243 23.98 -6.61 15.08
CA SER A 243 23.79 -5.17 14.83
C SER A 243 25.02 -4.49 14.24
N ARG A 244 26.24 -4.96 14.52
CA ARG A 244 27.50 -4.34 14.12
C ARG A 244 28.08 -4.95 12.86
N ASP A 245 28.09 -6.27 12.74
CA ASP A 245 28.74 -7.00 11.66
C ASP A 245 27.80 -7.28 10.50
N LYS A 246 27.15 -6.23 9.99
CA LYS A 246 26.22 -6.31 8.84
C LYS A 246 26.99 -6.70 7.58
N GLY A 247 26.46 -7.68 6.83
CA GLY A 247 27.08 -8.20 5.60
C GLY A 247 28.05 -9.35 5.82
N ALA A 248 28.41 -9.67 7.07
CA ALA A 248 29.39 -10.69 7.40
C ALA A 248 29.03 -12.11 6.93
N TYR A 249 27.76 -12.46 6.95
CA TYR A 249 27.27 -13.75 6.45
C TYR A 249 27.18 -13.73 4.90
N GLU A 250 26.87 -12.57 4.33
CA GLU A 250 26.79 -12.38 2.89
C GLU A 250 28.13 -12.59 2.19
N GLU A 251 29.22 -12.15 2.82
CA GLU A 251 30.57 -12.26 2.27
C GLU A 251 31.15 -13.67 2.39
N SER A 252 30.73 -14.44 3.39
CA SER A 252 31.39 -15.70 3.77
C SER A 252 30.73 -16.97 3.30
N THR A 253 29.47 -16.95 2.85
CA THR A 253 28.68 -18.16 2.61
C THR A 253 28.18 -18.25 1.15
N TRP A 254 28.64 -19.30 0.42
CA TRP A 254 28.25 -19.55 -0.97
C TRP A 254 26.80 -20.05 -1.12
N PHE A 255 26.35 -20.91 -0.20
CA PHE A 255 25.03 -21.51 -0.27
C PHE A 255 24.06 -20.84 0.70
N ARG A 256 23.42 -19.76 0.24
CA ARG A 256 22.45 -18.96 0.99
C ARG A 256 21.31 -18.50 0.07
N LEU A 257 20.20 -18.14 0.66
CA LEU A 257 19.16 -17.40 -0.07
C LEU A 257 19.66 -15.98 -0.41
N PRO A 258 19.22 -15.40 -1.52
CA PRO A 258 19.57 -14.03 -1.93
C PRO A 258 18.88 -12.99 -1.05
N LEU A 259 18.98 -13.15 0.27
CA LEU A 259 18.51 -12.23 1.29
C LEU A 259 19.69 -11.43 1.84
N HIS A 260 19.46 -10.17 2.12
CA HIS A 260 20.43 -9.34 2.84
C HIS A 260 20.33 -9.56 4.34
N ASP A 261 21.44 -9.40 5.07
CA ASP A 261 21.48 -9.59 6.55
C ASP A 261 20.46 -8.70 7.26
N TYR A 262 20.19 -7.48 6.76
CA TYR A 262 19.15 -6.61 7.34
C TYR A 262 17.73 -7.21 7.25
N GLN A 263 17.46 -8.03 6.23
CA GLN A 263 16.17 -8.71 6.07
C GLN A 263 16.06 -9.88 7.05
N ARG A 264 17.15 -10.64 7.25
CA ARG A 264 17.25 -11.67 8.28
C ARG A 264 17.08 -11.07 9.68
N ASN A 265 17.75 -9.96 9.95
CA ASN A 265 17.65 -9.26 11.22
C ASN A 265 16.23 -8.77 11.51
N ARG A 266 15.46 -8.37 10.52
CA ARG A 266 14.02 -8.05 10.70
C ARG A 266 13.19 -9.24 11.18
N ILE A 267 13.48 -10.43 10.65
CA ILE A 267 12.81 -11.66 11.06
C ILE A 267 13.23 -12.03 12.49
N LEU A 268 14.53 -11.95 12.80
CA LEU A 268 15.08 -12.25 14.11
C LEU A 268 14.59 -11.27 15.18
N SER A 269 14.58 -9.97 14.88
CA SER A 269 14.06 -8.94 15.78
C SER A 269 12.56 -9.10 16.07
N PHE A 270 11.81 -9.72 15.17
CA PHE A 270 10.42 -10.08 15.40
C PHE A 270 10.28 -11.27 16.36
N VAL A 271 11.15 -12.29 16.23
CA VAL A 271 11.12 -13.51 17.07
C VAL A 271 11.63 -13.22 18.48
N ASN A 272 12.76 -12.54 18.60
CA ASN A 272 13.35 -12.15 19.89
C ASN A 272 14.03 -10.77 19.78
N PRO A 273 13.27 -9.68 19.99
CA PRO A 273 13.80 -8.32 19.85
C PRO A 273 14.93 -8.00 20.83
N ASP A 274 14.92 -8.62 22.01
CA ASP A 274 15.89 -8.36 23.08
C ASP A 274 17.27 -8.90 22.76
N GLU A 275 17.34 -10.06 22.12
CA GLU A 275 18.59 -10.70 21.76
C GLU A 275 19.23 -10.15 20.50
N TYR A 276 18.41 -9.91 19.46
CA TYR A 276 18.95 -9.66 18.12
C TYR A 276 19.09 -8.18 17.76
N ASP A 277 18.18 -7.31 18.23
CA ASP A 277 18.24 -5.88 17.94
C ASP A 277 17.55 -5.02 19.01
N PRO A 278 18.13 -4.97 20.25
CA PRO A 278 17.49 -4.29 21.37
C PRO A 278 17.34 -2.78 21.20
N ASN A 279 18.16 -2.14 20.37
CA ASN A 279 18.22 -0.68 20.20
C ASN A 279 17.77 -0.18 18.80
N GLY A 280 17.39 -1.10 17.91
CA GLY A 280 17.02 -0.76 16.54
C GLY A 280 15.56 -1.09 16.21
N ILE A 281 15.35 -1.98 15.25
CA ILE A 281 14.02 -2.39 14.81
C ILE A 281 13.24 -3.08 15.93
N GLY A 282 13.93 -3.91 16.74
CA GLY A 282 13.34 -4.56 17.93
C GLY A 282 12.83 -3.55 18.95
N TRP A 283 13.56 -2.44 19.18
CA TRP A 283 13.10 -1.34 20.01
C TRP A 283 11.79 -0.74 19.48
N ASN A 284 11.71 -0.45 18.19
CA ASN A 284 10.52 0.13 17.59
C ASN A 284 9.30 -0.80 17.75
N GLN A 285 9.48 -2.10 17.58
CA GLN A 285 8.45 -3.11 17.79
C GLN A 285 7.92 -3.07 19.22
N ARG A 286 8.83 -3.05 20.19
CA ARG A 286 8.48 -3.03 21.61
C ARG A 286 7.75 -1.74 21.99
N GLN A 287 8.25 -0.58 21.54
CA GLN A 287 7.59 0.71 21.83
C GLN A 287 6.21 0.80 21.20
N SER A 288 6.03 0.23 20.00
CA SER A 288 4.72 0.12 19.36
C SER A 288 3.74 -0.73 20.18
N LEU A 289 4.18 -1.89 20.67
CA LEU A 289 3.36 -2.75 21.53
C LEU A 289 3.00 -2.08 22.86
N ILE A 290 3.95 -1.35 23.47
CA ILE A 290 3.70 -0.56 24.70
C ILE A 290 2.68 0.56 24.41
N SER A 291 2.81 1.26 23.28
CA SER A 291 1.83 2.30 22.86
C SER A 291 0.43 1.72 22.79
N VAL A 292 0.26 0.64 22.01
CA VAL A 292 -1.06 -0.01 21.83
C VAL A 292 -1.60 -0.53 23.16
N GLY A 293 -0.79 -1.22 23.97
CA GLY A 293 -1.21 -1.80 25.23
C GLY A 293 -1.55 -0.76 26.30
N SER A 294 -0.85 0.38 26.30
CA SER A 294 -1.07 1.46 27.28
C SER A 294 -2.30 2.31 27.02
N GLY A 295 -2.89 2.26 25.81
CA GLY A 295 -4.07 3.04 25.44
C GLY A 295 -5.37 2.57 26.12
N GLY A 296 -5.46 1.32 26.58
CA GLY A 296 -6.68 0.79 27.20
C GLY A 296 -7.93 0.94 26.31
N VAL A 297 -9.09 1.18 26.90
CA VAL A 297 -10.35 1.29 26.15
C VAL A 297 -10.54 2.66 25.51
N SER A 298 -10.33 3.74 26.24
CA SER A 298 -10.63 5.14 25.81
C SER A 298 -9.40 5.94 25.38
N GLY A 299 -8.19 5.42 25.57
CA GLY A 299 -6.93 6.11 25.32
C GLY A 299 -6.50 7.04 26.44
N LYS A 300 -5.30 7.60 26.29
CA LYS A 300 -4.71 8.59 27.22
C LYS A 300 -5.25 9.99 27.00
N GLY A 301 -5.80 10.30 25.86
CA GLY A 301 -6.19 11.63 25.41
C GLY A 301 -5.44 12.03 24.13
N TRP A 302 -6.08 12.88 23.33
CA TRP A 302 -5.44 13.40 22.12
C TRP A 302 -4.29 14.33 22.49
N THR A 303 -3.14 14.14 21.87
CA THR A 303 -1.86 14.82 22.19
C THR A 303 -1.26 14.45 23.57
N GLU A 304 -1.75 13.40 24.22
CA GLU A 304 -1.23 12.94 25.52
C GLU A 304 -0.53 11.57 25.44
N GLY A 305 -0.24 11.13 24.21
CA GLY A 305 0.51 9.90 23.94
C GLY A 305 1.97 10.01 24.37
N THR A 306 2.38 9.28 25.41
CA THR A 306 3.71 9.37 26.00
C THR A 306 4.82 8.81 25.12
N GLN A 307 4.53 7.74 24.35
CA GLN A 307 5.56 7.05 23.56
C GLN A 307 6.08 7.91 22.39
N ALA A 308 5.16 8.58 21.68
CA ALA A 308 5.53 9.48 20.59
C ALA A 308 6.11 10.80 21.10
N GLN A 309 5.53 11.39 22.17
CA GLN A 309 5.95 12.69 22.69
C GLN A 309 7.31 12.65 23.38
N LEU A 310 7.59 11.63 24.19
CA LEU A 310 8.87 11.44 24.85
C LEU A 310 9.96 10.92 23.91
N GLY A 311 9.60 10.52 22.67
CA GLY A 311 10.52 10.05 21.65
C GLY A 311 10.96 8.61 21.83
N TYR A 312 10.28 7.82 22.66
CA TYR A 312 10.51 6.37 22.78
C TYR A 312 10.14 5.65 21.47
N LEU A 313 9.01 6.01 20.86
CA LEU A 313 8.74 5.66 19.47
C LEU A 313 9.44 6.69 18.57
N PRO A 314 10.43 6.27 17.73
CA PRO A 314 11.23 7.22 16.98
C PRO A 314 10.37 8.12 16.10
N ARG A 315 10.63 9.42 16.18
CA ARG A 315 9.86 10.47 15.49
C ARG A 315 9.79 10.28 13.98
N SER A 316 10.85 9.72 13.38
CA SER A 316 10.93 9.46 11.92
C SER A 316 9.95 8.40 11.44
N VAL A 317 9.44 7.54 12.32
CA VAL A 317 8.54 6.43 11.96
C VAL A 317 7.16 6.53 12.61
N ALA A 318 7.03 7.29 13.70
CA ALA A 318 5.78 7.42 14.45
C ALA A 318 4.61 7.95 13.58
N HIS A 319 4.85 8.99 12.75
CA HIS A 319 3.85 9.59 11.87
C HIS A 319 3.68 8.86 10.52
N ASN A 320 4.53 7.88 10.23
CA ASN A 320 4.48 7.07 9.02
C ASN A 320 4.00 5.65 9.30
N ASP A 321 4.96 4.79 9.64
CA ASP A 321 4.75 3.34 9.71
C ASP A 321 3.99 2.92 10.96
N PHE A 322 4.13 3.68 12.06
CA PHE A 322 3.53 3.38 13.37
C PHE A 322 2.42 4.36 13.79
N ILE A 323 1.82 5.06 12.85
CA ILE A 323 0.75 6.01 13.14
C ILE A 323 -0.44 5.36 13.85
N PHE A 324 -0.72 4.07 13.56
CA PHE A 324 -1.77 3.30 14.24
C PHE A 324 -1.45 3.09 15.72
N ALA A 325 -0.16 2.94 16.11
CA ALA A 325 0.24 2.86 17.52
C ALA A 325 -0.07 4.16 18.27
N VAL A 326 0.17 5.32 17.63
CA VAL A 326 -0.17 6.65 18.19
C VAL A 326 -1.69 6.78 18.38
N ILE A 327 -2.49 6.37 17.39
CA ILE A 327 -3.96 6.36 17.49
C ILE A 327 -4.42 5.46 18.64
N ALA A 328 -3.86 4.24 18.73
CA ALA A 328 -4.21 3.28 19.76
C ALA A 328 -3.81 3.75 21.16
N GLU A 329 -2.67 4.45 21.33
CA GLU A 329 -2.26 5.03 22.59
C GLU A 329 -3.18 6.17 23.05
N GLU A 330 -3.51 7.10 22.12
CA GLU A 330 -4.25 8.33 22.46
C GLU A 330 -5.77 8.14 22.50
N LYS A 331 -6.33 7.22 21.69
CA LYS A 331 -7.79 6.97 21.59
C LYS A 331 -8.18 5.56 21.98
N GLY A 332 -7.22 4.74 22.39
CA GLY A 332 -7.45 3.40 22.89
C GLY A 332 -8.11 2.45 21.90
N PHE A 333 -8.77 1.45 22.44
CA PHE A 333 -9.50 0.44 21.66
C PHE A 333 -10.62 1.06 20.82
N LEU A 334 -11.37 2.05 21.37
CA LEU A 334 -12.46 2.70 20.65
C LEU A 334 -11.98 3.47 19.41
N GLY A 335 -10.86 4.18 19.50
CA GLY A 335 -10.24 4.83 18.35
C GLY A 335 -9.74 3.84 17.31
N SER A 336 -9.10 2.78 17.78
CA SER A 336 -8.59 1.70 16.92
C SER A 336 -9.70 1.01 16.13
N ILE A 337 -10.81 0.64 16.79
CA ILE A 337 -11.95 -0.03 16.13
C ILE A 337 -12.68 0.93 15.17
N THR A 338 -12.71 2.23 15.46
CA THR A 338 -13.26 3.24 14.55
C THR A 338 -12.46 3.30 13.25
N VAL A 339 -11.14 3.35 13.33
CA VAL A 339 -10.26 3.33 12.14
C VAL A 339 -10.43 2.02 11.36
N LEU A 340 -10.45 0.88 12.03
CA LEU A 340 -10.72 -0.42 11.42
C LEU A 340 -12.08 -0.46 10.73
N GLY A 341 -13.12 0.09 11.37
CA GLY A 341 -14.47 0.18 10.81
C GLY A 341 -14.51 1.02 9.53
N LEU A 342 -13.83 2.19 9.52
CA LEU A 342 -13.73 3.02 8.33
C LEU A 342 -13.01 2.32 7.17
N PHE A 343 -11.92 1.61 7.44
CA PHE A 343 -11.29 0.76 6.44
C PHE A 343 -12.19 -0.37 6.00
N GLY A 344 -12.90 -1.01 6.94
CA GLY A 344 -13.92 -2.02 6.64
C GLY A 344 -14.97 -1.52 5.65
N VAL A 345 -15.46 -0.29 5.83
CA VAL A 345 -16.39 0.37 4.90
C VAL A 345 -15.76 0.53 3.51
N VAL A 346 -14.52 1.04 3.42
CA VAL A 346 -13.82 1.23 2.13
C VAL A 346 -13.62 -0.09 1.41
N LEU A 347 -13.14 -1.12 2.11
CA LEU A 347 -12.85 -2.44 1.54
C LEU A 347 -14.12 -3.17 1.12
N PHE A 348 -15.15 -3.19 1.98
CA PHE A 348 -16.43 -3.79 1.67
C PHE A 348 -17.10 -3.11 0.47
N ASN A 349 -17.05 -1.77 0.42
CA ASN A 349 -17.60 -1.02 -0.70
C ASN A 349 -16.83 -1.29 -2.00
N GLY A 350 -15.51 -1.46 -1.95
CA GLY A 350 -14.71 -1.88 -3.10
C GLY A 350 -15.14 -3.23 -3.66
N ILE A 351 -15.42 -4.22 -2.78
CA ILE A 351 -15.96 -5.53 -3.19
C ILE A 351 -17.37 -5.38 -3.78
N ARG A 352 -18.24 -4.58 -3.15
CA ARG A 352 -19.60 -4.29 -3.65
C ARG A 352 -19.55 -3.66 -5.06
N ILE A 353 -18.65 -2.70 -5.27
CA ILE A 353 -18.47 -2.05 -6.57
C ILE A 353 -17.98 -3.05 -7.61
N ALA A 354 -17.03 -3.92 -7.25
CA ALA A 354 -16.54 -4.98 -8.12
C ALA A 354 -17.68 -5.95 -8.55
N GLY A 355 -18.53 -6.35 -7.60
CA GLY A 355 -19.69 -7.20 -7.88
C GLY A 355 -20.78 -6.51 -8.71
N SER A 356 -20.84 -5.18 -8.67
CA SER A 356 -21.80 -4.36 -9.44
C SER A 356 -21.21 -3.82 -10.74
N ALA A 357 -19.97 -4.15 -11.06
CA ALA A 357 -19.29 -3.66 -12.24
C ALA A 357 -19.97 -4.21 -13.51
N ARG A 358 -20.08 -3.35 -14.53
CA ARG A 358 -20.73 -3.69 -15.79
C ARG A 358 -19.99 -4.77 -16.56
N ASP A 359 -18.68 -4.76 -16.52
CA ASP A 359 -17.82 -5.65 -17.28
C ASP A 359 -16.70 -6.24 -16.41
N ARG A 360 -16.02 -7.23 -16.99
CA ARG A 360 -14.90 -7.90 -16.32
C ARG A 360 -13.76 -6.95 -16.00
N LEU A 361 -13.54 -5.88 -16.82
CA LEU A 361 -12.47 -4.93 -16.59
C LEU A 361 -12.70 -4.15 -15.29
N GLY A 362 -13.90 -3.58 -15.12
CA GLY A 362 -14.26 -2.85 -13.91
C GLY A 362 -14.17 -3.73 -12.66
N ALA A 363 -14.66 -4.98 -12.74
CA ALA A 363 -14.58 -5.92 -11.62
C ALA A 363 -13.12 -6.23 -11.22
N VAL A 364 -12.26 -6.48 -12.20
CA VAL A 364 -10.84 -6.80 -11.97
C VAL A 364 -10.07 -5.60 -11.42
N ILE A 365 -10.32 -4.37 -11.92
CA ILE A 365 -9.72 -3.14 -11.38
C ILE A 365 -10.15 -2.92 -9.93
N ALA A 366 -11.46 -2.97 -9.65
CA ALA A 366 -11.98 -2.71 -8.31
C ALA A 366 -11.44 -3.73 -7.29
N ILE A 367 -11.38 -5.02 -7.63
CA ILE A 367 -10.80 -6.05 -6.77
C ILE A 367 -9.29 -5.86 -6.59
N GLY A 368 -8.56 -5.52 -7.66
CA GLY A 368 -7.12 -5.26 -7.57
C GLY A 368 -6.79 -4.12 -6.61
N VAL A 369 -7.53 -3.01 -6.71
CA VAL A 369 -7.41 -1.87 -5.78
C VAL A 369 -7.78 -2.28 -4.36
N THR A 370 -8.90 -2.96 -4.18
CA THR A 370 -9.36 -3.40 -2.85
C THR A 370 -8.35 -4.33 -2.19
N ALA A 371 -7.79 -5.29 -2.93
CA ALA A 371 -6.76 -6.20 -2.45
C ALA A 371 -5.49 -5.46 -2.04
N LEU A 372 -5.05 -4.48 -2.84
CA LEU A 372 -3.89 -3.63 -2.54
C LEU A 372 -4.10 -2.90 -1.21
N PHE A 373 -5.26 -2.26 -1.01
CA PHE A 373 -5.57 -1.59 0.26
C PHE A 373 -5.71 -2.57 1.43
N SER A 374 -6.32 -3.75 1.20
CA SER A 374 -6.42 -4.80 2.24
C SER A 374 -5.04 -5.20 2.77
N VAL A 375 -4.07 -5.38 1.87
CA VAL A 375 -2.68 -5.73 2.27
C VAL A 375 -2.04 -4.59 3.06
N HIS A 376 -2.18 -3.35 2.60
CA HIS A 376 -1.64 -2.19 3.32
C HIS A 376 -2.22 -2.09 4.73
N VAL A 377 -3.54 -2.18 4.88
CA VAL A 377 -4.22 -2.09 6.18
C VAL A 377 -3.84 -3.25 7.08
N PHE A 378 -3.94 -4.48 6.56
CA PHE A 378 -3.63 -5.68 7.35
C PHE A 378 -2.18 -5.69 7.84
N VAL A 379 -1.21 -5.48 6.94
CA VAL A 379 0.21 -5.57 7.29
C VAL A 379 0.63 -4.42 8.21
N ASN A 380 0.14 -3.18 8.00
CA ASN A 380 0.46 -2.06 8.88
C ASN A 380 -0.06 -2.29 10.31
N ILE A 381 -1.32 -2.69 10.44
CA ILE A 381 -1.90 -2.94 11.76
C ILE A 381 -1.27 -4.17 12.42
N ALA A 382 -1.09 -5.25 11.65
CA ALA A 382 -0.49 -6.49 12.16
C ALA A 382 0.97 -6.28 12.65
N MET A 383 1.79 -5.47 11.94
CA MET A 383 3.14 -5.15 12.42
C MET A 383 3.11 -4.25 13.67
N THR A 384 2.14 -3.35 13.77
CA THR A 384 1.99 -2.44 14.91
C THR A 384 1.62 -3.20 16.19
N ILE A 385 0.79 -4.25 16.07
CA ILE A 385 0.38 -5.10 17.20
C ILE A 385 1.23 -6.37 17.34
N GLY A 386 2.36 -6.46 16.63
CA GLY A 386 3.33 -7.54 16.79
C GLY A 386 2.93 -8.90 16.22
N LEU A 387 2.02 -8.96 15.23
CA LEU A 387 1.62 -10.21 14.56
C LEU A 387 2.51 -10.56 13.37
N VAL A 388 3.18 -9.58 12.77
CA VAL A 388 4.12 -9.77 11.66
C VAL A 388 5.37 -8.91 11.87
N PRO A 389 6.50 -9.26 11.23
CA PRO A 389 7.71 -8.45 11.29
C PRO A 389 7.48 -7.03 10.74
N ILE A 390 8.26 -6.05 11.24
CA ILE A 390 8.19 -4.66 10.78
C ILE A 390 8.59 -4.59 9.31
N THR A 391 7.64 -4.25 8.46
CA THR A 391 7.83 -4.07 7.02
C THR A 391 8.00 -2.61 6.61
N GLY A 392 7.43 -1.68 7.38
CA GLY A 392 7.38 -0.26 7.06
C GLY A 392 6.32 0.09 6.00
N ILE A 393 5.27 -0.73 5.85
CA ILE A 393 4.14 -0.45 4.95
C ILE A 393 3.26 0.64 5.58
N PRO A 394 3.01 1.77 4.89
CA PRO A 394 2.19 2.84 5.44
C PRO A 394 0.69 2.49 5.40
N LEU A 395 -0.08 3.10 6.32
CA LEU A 395 -1.53 2.97 6.40
C LEU A 395 -2.20 3.98 5.44
N PRO A 396 -3.03 3.54 4.47
CA PRO A 396 -3.60 4.41 3.46
C PRO A 396 -4.38 5.59 4.05
N PHE A 397 -4.20 6.79 3.50
CA PHE A 397 -4.83 8.06 3.89
C PHE A 397 -4.45 8.59 5.28
N ILE A 398 -4.00 7.74 6.20
CA ILE A 398 -3.65 8.11 7.59
C ILE A 398 -2.16 8.41 7.70
N SER A 399 -1.27 7.52 7.19
CA SER A 399 0.17 7.73 7.25
C SER A 399 0.62 8.91 6.41
N TYR A 400 1.64 9.61 6.87
CA TYR A 400 2.27 10.67 6.10
C TYR A 400 2.96 10.13 4.83
N GLY A 401 2.73 10.80 3.70
CA GLY A 401 3.42 10.45 2.45
C GLY A 401 2.76 11.06 1.21
N GLY A 402 3.43 12.03 0.56
CA GLY A 402 2.86 12.76 -0.57
C GLY A 402 2.50 11.88 -1.75
N THR A 403 3.48 11.20 -2.36
CA THR A 403 3.26 10.31 -3.51
C THR A 403 2.29 9.18 -3.16
N PHE A 404 2.41 8.62 -1.95
CA PHE A 404 1.56 7.54 -1.49
C PHE A 404 0.09 7.93 -1.40
N VAL A 405 -0.22 9.07 -0.75
CA VAL A 405 -1.60 9.57 -0.60
C VAL A 405 -2.22 9.89 -1.95
N VAL A 406 -1.47 10.56 -2.84
CA VAL A 406 -1.96 10.88 -4.20
C VAL A 406 -2.23 9.60 -5.00
N SER A 407 -1.35 8.59 -4.90
CA SER A 407 -1.54 7.27 -5.52
C SER A 407 -2.77 6.55 -4.97
N CYS A 408 -3.00 6.60 -3.64
CA CYS A 408 -4.19 6.05 -3.01
C CYS A 408 -5.47 6.74 -3.51
N CYS A 409 -5.46 8.06 -3.64
CA CYS A 409 -6.59 8.83 -4.18
C CYS A 409 -6.86 8.47 -5.65
N LEU A 410 -5.83 8.31 -6.48
CA LEU A 410 -5.95 7.90 -7.87
C LEU A 410 -6.59 6.51 -7.96
N LEU A 411 -6.10 5.55 -7.18
CA LEU A 411 -6.64 4.18 -7.15
C LEU A 411 -8.11 4.15 -6.72
N GLN A 412 -8.49 4.92 -5.70
CA GLN A 412 -9.89 5.03 -5.29
C GLN A 412 -10.74 5.79 -6.31
N GLY A 413 -10.16 6.75 -7.03
CA GLY A 413 -10.80 7.40 -8.17
C GLY A 413 -11.14 6.43 -9.29
N LEU A 414 -10.27 5.44 -9.57
CA LEU A 414 -10.56 4.34 -10.51
C LEU A 414 -11.76 3.50 -10.04
N VAL A 415 -11.82 3.14 -8.76
CA VAL A 415 -12.95 2.39 -8.20
C VAL A 415 -14.25 3.20 -8.31
N GLN A 416 -14.19 4.49 -8.02
CA GLN A 416 -15.33 5.40 -8.19
C GLN A 416 -15.76 5.53 -9.66
N SER A 417 -14.82 5.55 -10.59
CA SER A 417 -15.11 5.52 -12.04
C SER A 417 -15.87 4.25 -12.43
N VAL A 418 -15.43 3.06 -11.93
CA VAL A 418 -16.13 1.79 -12.17
C VAL A 418 -17.59 1.86 -11.68
N TRP A 419 -17.83 2.43 -10.50
CA TRP A 419 -19.18 2.62 -9.98
C TRP A 419 -20.00 3.59 -10.82
N ARG A 420 -19.42 4.69 -11.24
CA ARG A 420 -20.10 5.75 -11.99
C ARG A 420 -20.53 5.29 -13.37
N PHE A 421 -19.68 4.54 -14.08
CA PHE A 421 -19.94 4.08 -15.44
C PHE A 421 -20.55 2.65 -15.49
N ARG A 422 -21.06 2.13 -14.37
CA ARG A 422 -21.70 0.79 -14.33
C ARG A 422 -23.03 0.69 -15.09
N LYS A 423 -23.73 1.81 -15.24
CA LYS A 423 -25.09 1.86 -15.83
C LYS A 423 -25.16 2.45 -17.23
N ASP A 424 -24.05 2.91 -17.78
CA ASP A 424 -24.07 3.47 -19.14
C ASP A 424 -24.34 2.34 -20.13
N PHE A 425 -25.49 2.45 -20.84
CA PHE A 425 -26.07 1.51 -21.79
C PHE A 425 -26.76 0.28 -21.17
N ALA A 426 -27.88 0.50 -20.49
CA ALA A 426 -28.96 -0.48 -20.44
C ALA A 426 -29.95 -0.16 -21.57
#